data_b3d5349027764237c50848252b829164
#
_entry.id   b3d5349027764237c50848252b829164
#
_cell.length_a   1.000
_cell.length_b   1.000
_cell.length_c   1.000
_cell.angle_alpha   90.00
_cell.angle_beta   90.00
_cell.angle_gamma   90.00
#
_symmetry.space_group_name_H-M   'P 1'
#
loop_
_entity.id
_entity.type
_entity.pdbx_description
1 polymer ?
#
loop_
_entity_poly.entity_id
_entity_poly.type
_entity_poly.pdbx_seq_one_letter_code
_entity_poly.pdbx_strand_id
1 'polypeptide(L)'
;MKTPFIPKLILLFILFFLYSAGYAQQRDSVTIRGQVTDYNGQPIDSCSIFWQSPSFDDIKQAITDKNGYYTTRIPKGKYQSMGAINMSTYPHTVKPGLAEKDQRLEFWAWNFIADRDTTLNIRYHRMEVYGLRIFHIPGGMPTYQIYVRPMSLTRTLQWQKEEKSSLVHAQDLSKIEQTGLSKQAKGVLLAPSADKLKAIVWIDGEEVPVLMKQEIKEYFDATEYGNAYLLTVDMPRHQ
;
A
#
# COMPACT_ATOMS: atom_id res chain seq x y z
N MET A 1 -57.22 -38.89 5.47
CA MET A 1 -55.90 -38.23 5.30
C MET A 1 -55.43 -37.80 6.69
N LYS A 2 -54.35 -38.40 7.22
CA LYS A 2 -53.78 -38.00 8.52
C LYS A 2 -52.78 -36.88 8.29
N THR A 3 -53.03 -35.68 8.84
CA THR A 3 -52.06 -34.60 8.83
C THR A 3 -50.84 -34.97 9.66
N PRO A 4 -49.62 -34.77 9.16
CA PRO A 4 -48.43 -35.08 9.94
C PRO A 4 -48.32 -34.12 11.15
N PHE A 5 -48.27 -34.69 12.33
CA PHE A 5 -48.05 -33.98 13.58
C PHE A 5 -46.56 -33.66 13.71
N ILE A 6 -46.18 -32.44 13.38
CA ILE A 6 -44.80 -31.97 13.61
C ILE A 6 -44.70 -31.57 15.11
N PRO A 7 -43.88 -32.28 15.90
CA PRO A 7 -43.79 -31.94 17.33
C PRO A 7 -43.27 -30.51 17.49
N LYS A 8 -43.97 -29.75 18.39
CA LYS A 8 -43.66 -28.33 18.70
C LYS A 8 -42.16 -28.08 18.99
N LEU A 9 -41.45 -29.09 19.49
CA LEU A 9 -40.04 -29.05 19.77
C LEU A 9 -39.19 -28.90 18.52
N ILE A 10 -39.54 -29.55 17.40
CA ILE A 10 -38.82 -29.45 16.11
C ILE A 10 -39.02 -28.06 15.50
N LEU A 11 -40.24 -27.50 15.63
CA LEU A 11 -40.52 -26.15 15.14
C LEU A 11 -39.71 -25.09 15.91
N LEU A 12 -39.53 -25.28 17.23
CA LEU A 12 -38.73 -24.39 18.09
C LEU A 12 -37.23 -24.44 17.70
N PHE A 13 -36.73 -25.62 17.40
CA PHE A 13 -35.32 -25.79 16.94
C PHE A 13 -35.08 -25.15 15.57
N ILE A 14 -36.02 -25.27 14.65
CA ILE A 14 -35.92 -24.64 13.31
C ILE A 14 -35.96 -23.10 13.45
N LEU A 15 -36.81 -22.57 14.30
CA LEU A 15 -36.89 -21.14 14.60
C LEU A 15 -35.60 -20.63 15.26
N PHE A 16 -34.99 -21.40 16.15
CA PHE A 16 -33.71 -21.04 16.79
C PHE A 16 -32.54 -21.04 15.78
N PHE A 17 -32.50 -22.00 14.84
CA PHE A 17 -31.52 -22.04 13.76
C PHE A 17 -31.70 -20.90 12.74
N LEU A 18 -32.92 -20.50 12.44
CA LEU A 18 -33.21 -19.38 11.57
C LEU A 18 -32.86 -18.03 12.25
N TYR A 19 -32.98 -17.94 13.57
CA TYR A 19 -32.60 -16.77 14.35
C TYR A 19 -31.06 -16.63 14.44
N SER A 20 -30.34 -17.74 14.59
CA SER A 20 -28.86 -17.72 14.63
C SER A 20 -28.22 -17.51 13.25
N ALA A 21 -28.88 -17.88 12.16
CA ALA A 21 -28.40 -17.62 10.80
C ALA A 21 -28.52 -16.14 10.38
N GLY A 22 -29.36 -15.36 11.09
CA GLY A 22 -29.57 -13.92 10.79
C GLY A 22 -28.51 -12.97 11.35
N TYR A 23 -27.68 -13.42 12.28
CA TYR A 23 -26.52 -12.66 12.77
C TYR A 23 -25.26 -12.97 11.98
N ALA A 24 -25.32 -12.97 10.66
CA ALA A 24 -24.12 -12.64 9.88
C ALA A 24 -23.74 -11.22 10.32
N GLN A 25 -22.76 -11.13 11.19
CA GLN A 25 -22.25 -9.88 11.76
C GLN A 25 -21.97 -8.96 10.57
N GLN A 26 -22.89 -8.01 10.33
CA GLN A 26 -22.70 -6.98 9.32
C GLN A 26 -21.49 -6.19 9.79
N ARG A 27 -20.31 -6.58 9.33
CA ARG A 27 -19.08 -5.89 9.71
C ARG A 27 -19.30 -4.42 9.39
N ASP A 28 -19.22 -3.58 10.41
CA ASP A 28 -19.21 -2.14 10.24
C ASP A 28 -18.32 -1.81 9.05
N SER A 29 -18.83 -1.04 8.12
CA SER A 29 -18.09 -0.68 6.91
C SER A 29 -17.99 0.83 6.79
N VAL A 30 -16.94 1.27 6.19
CA VAL A 30 -16.65 2.68 5.92
C VAL A 30 -16.58 2.91 4.42
N THR A 31 -16.84 4.14 4.03
CA THR A 31 -16.71 4.59 2.65
C THR A 31 -15.33 5.18 2.44
N ILE A 32 -14.60 4.63 1.46
CA ILE A 32 -13.36 5.22 0.98
C ILE A 32 -13.62 5.77 -0.42
N ARG A 33 -13.26 7.02 -0.61
CA ARG A 33 -13.44 7.73 -1.89
C ARG A 33 -12.25 8.63 -2.18
N GLY A 34 -12.10 9.03 -3.44
CA GLY A 34 -11.05 9.96 -3.83
C GLY A 34 -10.89 10.03 -5.33
N GLN A 35 -9.81 10.66 -5.75
CA GLN A 35 -9.41 10.77 -7.14
C GLN A 35 -7.97 10.27 -7.30
N VAL A 36 -7.72 9.53 -8.38
CA VAL A 36 -6.38 9.13 -8.79
C VAL A 36 -5.93 10.01 -9.95
N THR A 37 -4.76 10.60 -9.82
CA THR A 37 -4.15 11.42 -10.86
C THR A 37 -2.72 10.96 -11.16
N ASP A 38 -2.26 11.26 -12.37
CA ASP A 38 -0.88 11.06 -12.76
C ASP A 38 0.06 12.07 -12.06
N TYR A 39 1.33 11.99 -12.40
CA TYR A 39 2.36 12.92 -11.90
C TYR A 39 2.05 14.40 -12.22
N ASN A 40 1.39 14.69 -13.35
CA ASN A 40 1.03 16.04 -13.77
C ASN A 40 -0.35 16.50 -13.23
N GLY A 41 -1.04 15.65 -12.47
CA GLY A 41 -2.38 15.91 -11.95
C GLY A 41 -3.51 15.60 -12.94
N GLN A 42 -3.22 14.87 -14.03
CA GLN A 42 -4.26 14.41 -14.96
C GLN A 42 -4.96 13.17 -14.38
N PRO A 43 -6.29 13.07 -14.50
CA PRO A 43 -7.03 11.94 -13.97
C PRO A 43 -6.64 10.63 -14.66
N ILE A 44 -6.62 9.55 -13.88
CA ILE A 44 -6.34 8.19 -14.39
C ILE A 44 -7.64 7.41 -14.45
N ASP A 45 -8.08 7.11 -15.66
CA ASP A 45 -9.19 6.22 -15.94
C ASP A 45 -8.80 4.75 -15.72
N SER A 46 -9.76 3.94 -15.27
CA SER A 46 -9.61 2.47 -15.15
C SER A 46 -8.43 2.05 -14.28
N CYS A 47 -8.06 2.88 -13.30
CA CYS A 47 -7.08 2.53 -12.29
C CYS A 47 -7.67 1.50 -11.32
N SER A 48 -6.99 0.39 -11.13
CA SER A 48 -7.36 -0.64 -10.16
C SER A 48 -6.94 -0.21 -8.76
N ILE A 49 -7.89 -0.19 -7.83
CA ILE A 49 -7.69 0.13 -6.43
C ILE A 49 -8.07 -1.10 -5.61
N PHE A 50 -7.23 -1.50 -4.68
CA PHE A 50 -7.44 -2.72 -3.91
C PHE A 50 -6.96 -2.59 -2.47
N TRP A 51 -7.56 -3.38 -1.58
CA TRP A 51 -7.20 -3.50 -0.17
C TRP A 51 -6.84 -4.94 0.14
N GLN A 52 -5.69 -5.16 0.76
CA GLN A 52 -5.11 -6.49 0.92
C GLN A 52 -5.05 -6.95 2.38
N SER A 53 -5.22 -8.26 2.54
CA SER A 53 -4.95 -8.99 3.78
C SER A 53 -3.44 -9.06 4.10
N PRO A 54 -3.04 -9.52 5.29
CA PRO A 54 -1.65 -9.84 5.59
C PRO A 54 -1.02 -10.87 4.65
N SER A 55 -1.82 -11.71 4.02
CA SER A 55 -1.37 -12.69 3.00
C SER A 55 -1.29 -12.10 1.59
N PHE A 56 -1.56 -10.79 1.44
CA PHE A 56 -1.65 -10.08 0.15
C PHE A 56 -2.82 -10.53 -0.74
N ASP A 57 -3.85 -11.15 -0.16
CA ASP A 57 -5.09 -11.43 -0.88
C ASP A 57 -5.95 -10.18 -0.97
N ASP A 58 -6.53 -9.91 -2.14
CA ASP A 58 -7.40 -8.76 -2.34
C ASP A 58 -8.75 -8.97 -1.64
N ILE A 59 -8.98 -8.24 -0.55
CA ILE A 59 -10.23 -8.28 0.22
C ILE A 59 -11.32 -7.49 -0.49
N LYS A 60 -10.96 -6.40 -1.12
CA LYS A 60 -11.86 -5.49 -1.85
C LYS A 60 -11.14 -4.81 -2.99
N GLN A 61 -11.88 -4.58 -4.07
CA GLN A 61 -11.41 -3.84 -5.24
C GLN A 61 -12.40 -2.75 -5.63
N ALA A 62 -11.90 -1.72 -6.28
CA ALA A 62 -12.63 -0.67 -6.97
C ALA A 62 -11.86 -0.25 -8.23
N ILE A 63 -12.54 0.45 -9.15
CA ILE A 63 -11.94 0.96 -10.38
C ILE A 63 -12.32 2.43 -10.50
N THR A 64 -11.39 3.28 -10.93
CA THR A 64 -11.67 4.69 -11.20
C THR A 64 -12.48 4.87 -12.46
N ASP A 65 -13.31 5.90 -12.46
CA ASP A 65 -14.02 6.38 -13.66
C ASP A 65 -13.08 7.19 -14.58
N LYS A 66 -13.62 7.67 -15.73
CA LYS A 66 -12.89 8.49 -16.70
C LYS A 66 -12.32 9.79 -16.14
N ASN A 67 -12.81 10.26 -15.01
CA ASN A 67 -12.32 11.45 -14.31
C ASN A 67 -11.39 11.09 -13.14
N GLY A 68 -10.99 9.81 -13.04
CA GLY A 68 -10.12 9.31 -11.98
C GLY A 68 -10.79 9.11 -10.63
N TYR A 69 -12.10 9.32 -10.49
CA TYR A 69 -12.81 9.18 -9.22
C TYR A 69 -13.11 7.72 -8.89
N TYR A 70 -13.02 7.39 -7.61
CA TYR A 70 -13.46 6.12 -7.05
C TYR A 70 -14.24 6.32 -5.76
N THR A 71 -15.13 5.41 -5.48
CA THR A 71 -15.80 5.27 -4.20
C THR A 71 -16.16 3.81 -3.96
N THR A 72 -15.96 3.34 -2.75
CA THR A 72 -16.31 1.98 -2.37
C THR A 72 -16.54 1.86 -0.87
N ARG A 73 -17.27 0.84 -0.45
CA ARG A 73 -17.41 0.48 0.97
C ARG A 73 -16.54 -0.73 1.27
N ILE A 74 -15.76 -0.62 2.34
CA ILE A 74 -14.90 -1.69 2.84
C ILE A 74 -15.21 -1.96 4.31
N PRO A 75 -15.05 -3.19 4.82
CA PRO A 75 -15.16 -3.47 6.25
C PRO A 75 -14.20 -2.61 7.07
N LYS A 76 -14.63 -2.16 8.25
CA LYS A 76 -13.70 -1.56 9.21
C LYS A 76 -12.61 -2.56 9.58
N GLY A 77 -11.39 -2.08 9.68
CA GLY A 77 -10.27 -2.92 10.04
C GLY A 77 -8.92 -2.37 9.63
N LYS A 78 -7.90 -3.16 9.91
CA LYS A 78 -6.53 -2.90 9.49
C LYS A 78 -6.20 -3.80 8.30
N TYR A 79 -5.72 -3.18 7.25
CA TYR A 79 -5.29 -3.83 6.02
C TYR A 79 -3.77 -3.80 5.92
N GLN A 80 -3.17 -4.84 5.35
CA GLN A 80 -1.72 -4.88 5.09
C GLN A 80 -1.32 -3.73 4.18
N SER A 81 -2.10 -3.51 3.14
CA SER A 81 -1.88 -2.43 2.19
C SER A 81 -3.19 -2.01 1.49
N MET A 82 -3.18 -0.82 0.96
CA MET A 82 -4.05 -0.35 -0.10
C MET A 82 -3.18 0.03 -1.28
N GLY A 83 -3.51 -0.47 -2.46
CA GLY A 83 -2.81 -0.14 -3.70
C GLY A 83 -3.70 0.58 -4.68
N ALA A 84 -3.10 1.36 -5.56
CA ALA A 84 -3.73 1.91 -6.75
C ALA A 84 -2.77 1.75 -7.92
N ILE A 85 -3.15 0.96 -8.93
CA ILE A 85 -2.28 0.58 -10.04
C ILE A 85 -2.97 0.83 -11.37
N ASN A 86 -2.32 1.55 -12.27
CA ASN A 86 -2.72 1.61 -13.65
C ASN A 86 -2.18 0.38 -14.41
N MET A 87 -3.01 -0.64 -14.52
CA MET A 87 -2.62 -1.93 -15.13
C MET A 87 -2.13 -1.78 -16.58
N SER A 88 -2.55 -0.76 -17.30
CA SER A 88 -2.09 -0.52 -18.68
C SER A 88 -0.62 -0.10 -18.77
N THR A 89 -0.08 0.46 -17.67
CA THR A 89 1.30 0.96 -17.59
C THR A 89 2.16 0.16 -16.62
N TYR A 90 1.60 -0.87 -16.01
CA TYR A 90 2.24 -1.72 -14.99
C TYR A 90 2.65 -3.11 -15.53
N PRO A 91 3.46 -3.21 -16.57
CA PRO A 91 4.17 -4.45 -16.85
C PRO A 91 5.40 -4.52 -15.95
N HIS A 92 5.80 -5.69 -15.55
CA HIS A 92 7.06 -5.92 -14.83
C HIS A 92 8.30 -5.51 -15.67
N THR A 93 8.11 -5.26 -16.95
CA THR A 93 9.15 -4.82 -17.90
C THR A 93 8.83 -3.45 -18.47
N VAL A 94 9.85 -2.71 -18.88
CA VAL A 94 9.68 -1.44 -19.60
C VAL A 94 8.82 -1.67 -20.85
N LYS A 95 7.68 -1.02 -20.91
CA LYS A 95 6.77 -1.10 -22.06
C LYS A 95 7.34 -0.29 -23.22
N PRO A 96 7.64 -0.91 -24.37
CA PRO A 96 8.13 -0.18 -25.53
C PRO A 96 7.14 0.89 -26.00
N GLY A 97 7.65 2.07 -26.37
CA GLY A 97 6.83 3.17 -26.87
C GLY A 97 6.13 4.01 -25.80
N LEU A 98 6.16 3.58 -24.53
CA LEU A 98 5.66 4.39 -23.42
C LEU A 98 6.79 5.25 -22.84
N ALA A 99 6.52 6.54 -22.61
CA ALA A 99 7.49 7.43 -22.00
C ALA A 99 7.86 6.96 -20.59
N GLU A 100 9.10 7.18 -20.17
CA GLU A 100 9.59 6.72 -18.85
C GLU A 100 8.74 7.24 -17.70
N LYS A 101 8.28 8.49 -17.78
CA LYS A 101 7.40 9.10 -16.77
C LYS A 101 6.05 8.40 -16.61
N ASP A 102 5.59 7.66 -17.62
CA ASP A 102 4.29 6.99 -17.68
C ASP A 102 4.42 5.47 -17.44
N GLN A 103 5.64 4.97 -17.19
CA GLN A 103 5.89 3.57 -16.86
C GLN A 103 5.54 3.27 -15.40
N ARG A 104 4.94 2.10 -15.14
CA ARG A 104 4.71 1.56 -13.80
C ARG A 104 4.04 2.57 -12.84
N LEU A 105 2.91 3.14 -13.25
CA LEU A 105 2.18 4.05 -12.37
C LEU A 105 1.49 3.26 -11.26
N GLU A 106 1.99 3.45 -10.04
CA GLU A 106 1.48 2.77 -8.85
C GLU A 106 1.56 3.66 -7.61
N PHE A 107 0.70 3.35 -6.65
CA PHE A 107 0.69 3.94 -5.31
C PHE A 107 0.43 2.85 -4.28
N TRP A 108 1.10 2.94 -3.13
CA TRP A 108 0.94 2.02 -2.01
C TRP A 108 0.78 2.78 -0.70
N ALA A 109 -0.28 2.47 0.02
CA ALA A 109 -0.46 2.86 1.41
C ALA A 109 -0.34 1.61 2.29
N TRP A 110 0.71 1.55 3.09
CA TRP A 110 1.00 0.42 3.97
C TRP A 110 0.33 0.58 5.34
N ASN A 111 -0.12 -0.53 5.95
CA ASN A 111 -0.84 -0.54 7.22
C ASN A 111 -2.09 0.37 7.21
N PHE A 112 -2.85 0.29 6.15
CA PHE A 112 -4.04 1.10 5.97
C PHE A 112 -5.08 0.80 7.05
N ILE A 113 -5.54 1.83 7.75
CA ILE A 113 -6.57 1.73 8.80
C ILE A 113 -7.87 2.30 8.26
N ALA A 114 -8.90 1.44 8.17
CA ALA A 114 -10.25 1.80 7.77
C ALA A 114 -11.15 1.86 9.01
N ASP A 115 -11.12 2.93 9.76
CA ASP A 115 -11.93 3.13 10.97
C ASP A 115 -13.09 4.12 10.77
N ARG A 116 -13.03 4.95 9.74
CA ARG A 116 -13.98 6.01 9.42
C ARG A 116 -14.07 6.27 7.92
N ASP A 117 -15.14 6.92 7.50
CA ASP A 117 -15.27 7.42 6.14
C ASP A 117 -14.10 8.35 5.81
N THR A 118 -13.42 8.09 4.70
CA THR A 118 -12.17 8.75 4.36
C THR A 118 -12.16 9.20 2.90
N THR A 119 -11.67 10.41 2.65
CA THR A 119 -11.34 10.87 1.31
C THR A 119 -9.82 10.78 1.12
N LEU A 120 -9.38 9.93 0.19
CA LEU A 120 -7.97 9.73 -0.13
C LEU A 120 -7.74 10.02 -1.61
N ASN A 121 -7.21 11.20 -1.89
CA ASN A 121 -6.76 11.54 -3.24
C ASN A 121 -5.34 11.01 -3.44
N ILE A 122 -5.13 10.34 -4.56
CA ILE A 122 -3.89 9.68 -4.92
C ILE A 122 -3.28 10.41 -6.10
N ARG A 123 -2.02 10.82 -5.95
CA ARG A 123 -1.22 11.35 -7.05
C ARG A 123 0.03 10.50 -7.17
N TYR A 124 0.25 9.92 -8.34
CA TYR A 124 1.44 9.11 -8.57
C TYR A 124 2.72 9.94 -8.49
N HIS A 125 3.75 9.34 -7.95
CA HIS A 125 5.08 9.89 -7.83
C HIS A 125 6.13 8.94 -8.40
N ARG A 126 7.30 9.49 -8.70
CA ARG A 126 8.47 8.72 -9.15
C ARG A 126 9.29 8.16 -7.97
N MET A 127 8.89 8.48 -6.76
CA MET A 127 9.42 7.90 -5.54
C MET A 127 8.32 7.04 -4.91
N GLU A 128 8.62 5.77 -4.76
CA GLU A 128 7.77 4.80 -4.07
C GLU A 128 8.28 4.63 -2.63
N VAL A 129 7.37 4.28 -1.74
CA VAL A 129 7.64 4.08 -0.32
C VAL A 129 7.20 2.68 0.07
N TYR A 130 8.15 1.89 0.56
CA TYR A 130 7.90 0.52 1.00
C TYR A 130 8.08 0.38 2.51
N GLY A 131 7.39 -0.61 3.08
CA GLY A 131 7.57 -1.05 4.45
C GLY A 131 7.27 0.01 5.50
N LEU A 132 6.45 1.04 5.17
CA LEU A 132 6.10 2.10 6.11
C LEU A 132 5.58 1.51 7.41
N ARG A 133 6.22 1.88 8.52
CA ARG A 133 5.79 1.58 9.90
C ARG A 133 5.94 2.81 10.75
N ILE A 134 4.92 3.09 11.54
CA ILE A 134 4.94 4.16 12.52
C ILE A 134 4.76 3.53 13.89
N PHE A 135 5.61 3.89 14.83
CA PHE A 135 5.51 3.46 16.22
C PHE A 135 6.03 4.53 17.16
N HIS A 136 5.58 4.48 18.37
CA HIS A 136 6.09 5.31 19.44
C HIS A 136 6.64 4.41 20.55
N ILE A 137 7.59 4.94 21.35
CA ILE A 137 8.20 4.20 22.45
C ILE A 137 7.50 4.65 23.75
N PRO A 138 6.67 3.78 24.38
CA PRO A 138 6.00 4.12 25.64
C PRO A 138 7.01 4.52 26.71
N GLY A 139 6.80 5.66 27.37
CA GLY A 139 7.72 6.21 28.38
C GLY A 139 8.97 6.89 27.82
N GLY A 140 9.11 6.97 26.49
CA GLY A 140 10.15 7.73 25.82
C GLY A 140 9.76 9.21 25.61
N MET A 141 10.54 9.89 24.80
CA MET A 141 10.21 11.25 24.36
C MET A 141 8.92 11.25 23.54
N PRO A 142 8.15 12.36 23.50
CA PRO A 142 6.90 12.48 22.74
C PRO A 142 7.19 12.59 21.24
N THR A 143 7.69 11.52 20.65
CA THR A 143 8.06 11.42 19.24
C THR A 143 7.53 10.14 18.63
N TYR A 144 7.24 10.18 17.33
CA TYR A 144 7.05 8.97 16.54
C TYR A 144 8.35 8.58 15.84
N GLN A 145 8.51 7.27 15.68
CA GLN A 145 9.51 6.67 14.83
C GLN A 145 8.84 6.17 13.56
N ILE A 146 9.35 6.56 12.40
CA ILE A 146 8.83 6.15 11.11
C ILE A 146 9.92 5.37 10.39
N TYR A 147 9.72 4.06 10.27
CA TYR A 147 10.55 3.26 9.39
C TYR A 147 10.02 3.36 7.97
N VAL A 148 10.90 3.57 7.00
CA VAL A 148 10.54 3.75 5.61
C VAL A 148 11.67 3.33 4.68
N ARG A 149 11.30 2.73 3.54
CA ARG A 149 12.22 2.33 2.49
C ARG A 149 11.80 2.98 1.17
N PRO A 150 12.27 4.20 0.89
CA PRO A 150 11.97 4.89 -0.37
C PRO A 150 12.78 4.30 -1.52
N MET A 151 12.17 4.24 -2.69
CA MET A 151 12.78 3.78 -3.92
C MET A 151 12.49 4.73 -5.07
N SER A 152 13.52 5.09 -5.81
CA SER A 152 13.37 5.87 -7.04
C SER A 152 13.01 4.97 -8.21
N LEU A 153 11.77 5.07 -8.69
CA LEU A 153 11.32 4.34 -9.87
C LEU A 153 12.16 4.68 -11.11
N THR A 154 12.53 5.94 -11.31
CA THR A 154 13.41 6.35 -12.42
C THR A 154 14.75 5.60 -12.39
N ARG A 155 15.40 5.51 -11.24
CA ARG A 155 16.66 4.78 -11.09
C ARG A 155 16.49 3.27 -11.26
N THR A 156 15.39 2.72 -10.76
CA THR A 156 15.05 1.31 -10.94
C THR A 156 14.90 0.95 -12.42
N LEU A 157 14.15 1.76 -13.17
CA LEU A 157 13.98 1.55 -14.61
C LEU A 157 15.29 1.73 -15.38
N GLN A 158 16.13 2.69 -14.98
CA GLN A 158 17.46 2.88 -15.55
C GLN A 158 18.34 1.65 -15.31
N TRP A 159 18.40 1.17 -14.07
CA TRP A 159 19.13 -0.05 -13.73
C TRP A 159 18.64 -1.27 -14.53
N GLN A 160 17.33 -1.47 -14.67
CA GLN A 160 16.76 -2.53 -15.49
C GLN A 160 17.19 -2.44 -16.97
N LYS A 161 17.37 -1.23 -17.49
CA LYS A 161 17.88 -1.03 -18.86
C LYS A 161 19.34 -1.40 -18.99
N GLU A 162 20.16 -1.08 -18.00
CA GLU A 162 21.60 -1.35 -18.00
C GLU A 162 21.91 -2.84 -17.81
N GLU A 163 21.10 -3.55 -16.99
CA GLU A 163 21.27 -4.99 -16.74
C GLU A 163 20.58 -5.92 -17.77
N LYS A 164 19.95 -5.38 -18.79
CA LYS A 164 19.21 -6.17 -19.80
C LYS A 164 20.03 -7.27 -20.50
N SER A 165 21.32 -7.35 -20.32
CA SER A 165 22.13 -8.45 -20.84
C SER A 165 22.03 -9.75 -20.05
N SER A 166 21.48 -9.74 -18.81
CA SER A 166 21.44 -10.91 -17.92
C SER A 166 20.07 -11.32 -17.42
N LEU A 167 19.02 -10.48 -17.50
CA LEU A 167 17.70 -10.78 -16.96
C LEU A 167 16.67 -11.05 -18.07
N VAL A 168 16.65 -12.27 -18.57
CA VAL A 168 15.81 -12.67 -19.73
C VAL A 168 14.39 -13.13 -19.34
N HIS A 169 14.07 -13.36 -18.06
CA HIS A 169 12.80 -13.97 -17.66
C HIS A 169 12.01 -13.15 -16.64
N ALA A 170 10.71 -12.96 -16.90
CA ALA A 170 9.78 -12.26 -16.00
C ALA A 170 9.72 -12.84 -14.58
N GLN A 171 10.01 -14.14 -14.41
CA GLN A 171 10.08 -14.80 -13.09
C GLN A 171 11.25 -14.30 -12.24
N ASP A 172 12.34 -13.85 -12.86
CA ASP A 172 13.47 -13.30 -12.13
C ASP A 172 13.18 -11.88 -11.64
N LEU A 173 12.33 -11.14 -12.35
CA LEU A 173 11.89 -9.81 -11.93
C LEU A 173 10.99 -9.86 -10.71
N SER A 174 10.10 -10.85 -10.61
CA SER A 174 9.25 -11.04 -9.43
C SER A 174 10.08 -11.42 -8.19
N LYS A 175 11.16 -12.18 -8.37
CA LYS A 175 12.12 -12.45 -7.29
C LYS A 175 12.90 -11.20 -6.91
N ILE A 176 13.29 -10.37 -7.87
CA ILE A 176 13.94 -9.09 -7.61
C ILE A 176 12.98 -8.14 -6.88
N GLU A 177 11.70 -8.12 -7.22
CA GLU A 177 10.69 -7.35 -6.50
C GLU A 177 10.44 -7.91 -5.09
N GLN A 178 10.45 -9.21 -4.87
CA GLN A 178 10.27 -9.84 -3.56
C GLN A 178 11.52 -9.83 -2.69
N THR A 179 12.67 -10.04 -3.25
CA THR A 179 13.97 -9.93 -2.54
C THR A 179 14.43 -8.49 -2.50
N GLY A 180 13.69 -7.69 -3.13
CA GLY A 180 13.75 -6.31 -2.98
C GLY A 180 14.82 -5.65 -3.78
N LEU A 181 14.81 -4.84 -4.31
CA LEU A 181 15.55 -3.60 -4.27
C LEU A 181 16.97 -3.76 -3.76
N SER A 182 17.33 -4.99 -3.50
CA SER A 182 18.42 -5.42 -2.66
C SER A 182 19.72 -5.54 -3.42
N LYS A 183 19.67 -5.90 -4.64
CA LYS A 183 20.88 -5.82 -5.41
C LYS A 183 21.04 -4.37 -5.81
N GLN A 184 21.80 -3.64 -5.00
CA GLN A 184 22.46 -2.48 -5.53
C GLN A 184 23.21 -2.95 -6.79
N ALA A 185 22.58 -2.76 -7.94
CA ALA A 185 23.32 -2.85 -9.18
C ALA A 185 24.57 -2.01 -8.96
N LYS A 186 25.73 -2.56 -9.20
CA LYS A 186 27.02 -1.90 -8.94
C LYS A 186 26.93 -0.45 -9.42
N GLY A 187 26.82 0.49 -8.47
CA GLY A 187 26.79 1.92 -8.73
C GLY A 187 25.43 2.61 -8.82
N VAL A 188 24.28 1.91 -8.75
CA VAL A 188 22.96 2.56 -8.74
C VAL A 188 22.40 2.58 -7.34
N LEU A 189 22.31 3.77 -6.74
CA LEU A 189 21.62 4.00 -5.46
C LEU A 189 20.14 4.22 -5.74
N LEU A 190 19.29 3.29 -5.35
CA LEU A 190 17.84 3.39 -5.50
C LEU A 190 17.21 4.39 -4.52
N ALA A 191 17.86 4.62 -3.40
CA ALA A 191 17.46 5.60 -2.37
C ALA A 191 18.60 6.62 -2.16
N PRO A 192 18.28 7.89 -1.81
CA PRO A 192 19.29 8.89 -1.53
C PRO A 192 20.01 8.57 -0.21
N SER A 193 21.17 9.19 0.06
CA SER A 193 21.75 9.21 1.41
C SER A 193 20.85 10.00 2.38
N ALA A 194 20.95 9.72 3.69
CA ALA A 194 20.07 10.34 4.69
C ALA A 194 20.14 11.88 4.71
N ASP A 195 21.31 12.44 4.44
CA ASP A 195 21.53 13.90 4.32
C ASP A 195 20.79 14.50 3.12
N LYS A 196 20.66 13.76 2.03
CA LYS A 196 19.97 14.18 0.80
C LYS A 196 18.49 13.83 0.78
N LEU A 197 18.03 12.96 1.68
CA LEU A 197 16.62 12.61 1.80
C LEU A 197 15.81 13.82 2.26
N LYS A 198 14.93 14.33 1.42
CA LYS A 198 13.93 15.31 1.78
C LYS A 198 12.64 14.59 2.14
N ALA A 199 12.19 14.71 3.36
CA ALA A 199 10.94 14.13 3.84
C ALA A 199 10.07 15.22 4.47
N ILE A 200 8.81 15.23 4.12
CA ILE A 200 7.75 16.02 4.78
C ILE A 200 6.79 15.00 5.34
N VAL A 201 6.44 15.14 6.60
CA VAL A 201 5.58 14.19 7.31
C VAL A 201 4.33 14.92 7.79
N TRP A 202 3.19 14.32 7.46
CA TRP A 202 1.88 14.77 7.90
C TRP A 202 1.24 13.66 8.72
N ILE A 203 0.79 13.99 9.92
CA ILE A 203 0.08 13.07 10.81
C ILE A 203 -1.26 13.71 11.14
N ASP A 204 -2.36 13.03 10.81
CA ASP A 204 -3.74 13.52 11.00
C ASP A 204 -4.00 14.93 10.47
N GLY A 205 -3.34 15.29 9.35
CA GLY A 205 -3.49 16.57 8.68
C GLY A 205 -2.58 17.69 9.21
N GLU A 206 -1.75 17.43 10.21
CA GLU A 206 -0.75 18.35 10.74
C GLU A 206 0.64 18.00 10.21
N GLU A 207 1.36 18.99 9.66
CA GLU A 207 2.76 18.82 9.31
C GLU A 207 3.61 18.81 10.59
N VAL A 208 4.36 17.73 10.77
CA VAL A 208 5.22 17.54 11.93
C VAL A 208 6.69 17.63 11.56
N PRO A 209 7.53 18.28 12.40
CA PRO A 209 8.96 18.37 12.15
C PRO A 209 9.65 17.01 12.10
N VAL A 210 10.51 16.80 11.10
CA VAL A 210 11.46 15.69 11.07
C VAL A 210 12.70 16.09 11.85
N LEU A 211 12.85 15.54 13.06
CA LEU A 211 13.91 15.88 14.00
C LEU A 211 15.23 15.19 13.66
N MET A 212 15.14 13.95 13.18
CA MET A 212 16.32 13.14 12.84
C MET A 212 16.00 12.17 11.70
N LYS A 213 17.03 11.89 10.90
CA LYS A 213 17.01 10.87 9.85
C LYS A 213 18.21 9.95 10.05
N GLN A 214 17.94 8.66 10.23
CA GLN A 214 18.96 7.63 10.37
C GLN A 214 18.88 6.68 9.18
N GLU A 215 20.02 6.40 8.56
CA GLU A 215 20.14 5.39 7.53
C GLU A 215 20.27 4.01 8.18
N ILE A 216 19.48 3.05 7.70
CA ILE A 216 19.48 1.68 8.15
C ILE A 216 19.88 0.79 6.98
N LYS A 217 20.87 -0.05 7.17
CA LYS A 217 21.20 -1.11 6.22
C LYS A 217 20.28 -2.29 6.46
N GLU A 218 19.38 -2.54 5.54
CA GLU A 218 18.51 -3.71 5.56
C GLU A 218 19.18 -4.82 4.78
N TYR A 219 19.75 -5.78 5.49
CA TYR A 219 20.48 -6.90 4.89
C TYR A 219 19.50 -7.95 4.36
N PHE A 220 19.74 -8.41 3.15
CA PHE A 220 19.00 -9.48 2.48
C PHE A 220 19.78 -10.79 2.53
N ASP A 221 21.10 -10.68 2.58
CA ASP A 221 22.03 -11.77 2.86
C ASP A 221 23.27 -11.21 3.60
N ALA A 222 24.31 -12.02 3.75
CA ALA A 222 25.51 -11.63 4.48
C ALA A 222 26.30 -10.46 3.86
N THR A 223 26.05 -10.14 2.60
CA THR A 223 26.86 -9.19 1.79
C THR A 223 26.04 -8.10 1.13
N GLU A 224 24.75 -8.36 0.87
CA GLU A 224 23.87 -7.44 0.16
C GLU A 224 22.89 -6.76 1.10
N TYR A 225 22.71 -5.47 0.96
CA TYR A 225 21.76 -4.67 1.73
C TYR A 225 21.15 -3.55 0.89
N GLY A 226 19.96 -3.12 1.27
CA GLY A 226 19.33 -1.90 0.80
C GLY A 226 19.31 -0.83 1.87
N ASN A 227 19.14 0.42 1.48
CA ASN A 227 19.00 1.53 2.42
C ASN A 227 17.53 1.72 2.77
N ALA A 228 17.23 1.62 4.06
CA ALA A 228 16.02 2.10 4.68
C ALA A 228 16.34 3.28 5.61
N TYR A 229 15.33 3.92 6.13
CA TYR A 229 15.50 5.07 7.01
C TYR A 229 14.60 4.93 8.23
N LEU A 230 15.11 5.37 9.36
CA LEU A 230 14.32 5.65 10.55
C LEU A 230 14.26 7.17 10.72
N LEU A 231 13.06 7.72 10.58
CA LEU A 231 12.80 9.13 10.82
C LEU A 231 12.26 9.28 12.24
N THR A 232 12.82 10.20 13.02
CA THR A 232 12.23 10.64 14.27
C THR A 232 11.48 11.94 14.00
N VAL A 233 10.20 11.97 14.33
CA VAL A 233 9.34 13.14 14.12
C VAL A 233 8.61 13.52 15.40
N ASP A 234 8.24 14.79 15.54
CA ASP A 234 7.40 15.23 16.64
C ASP A 234 6.00 14.58 16.58
N MET A 235 5.34 14.48 17.71
CA MET A 235 3.92 14.17 17.77
C MET A 235 3.09 15.39 17.35
N PRO A 236 1.94 15.19 16.70
CA PRO A 236 0.99 16.26 16.44
C PRO A 236 0.55 16.93 17.76
N ARG A 237 0.29 18.23 17.72
CA ARG A 237 -0.09 19.01 18.90
C ARG A 237 -1.50 18.73 19.39
N HIS A 238 -2.33 18.13 18.52
CA HIS A 238 -3.75 17.85 18.78
C HIS A 238 -3.99 16.34 18.79
N GLN A 239 -3.63 15.69 19.88
CA GLN A 239 -4.08 14.33 20.21
C GLN A 239 -4.86 14.34 21.52
#